data_904c8cebd366aaa9aa450ec19766635d
#
_entry.id   904c8cebd366aaa9aa450ec19766635d
#
_cell.length_a   1.000
_cell.length_b   1.000
_cell.length_c   1.000
_cell.angle_alpha   90.00
_cell.angle_beta   90.00
_cell.angle_gamma   90.00
#
_symmetry.space_group_name_H-M   'P 1'
#
loop_
_entity.id
_entity.type
_entity.pdbx_description
1 polymer ?
#
loop_
_entity_poly.entity_id
_entity_poly.type
_entity_poly.pdbx_seq_one_letter_code
_entity_poly.pdbx_strand_id
1 'polypeptide(L)'
;TEIYTLSLHDALPIFKKNELSLLLDNKLIKKISLDNRDNFELLSKELMDREKISKYTPYLIQNINFPFFDTTPHHSISLINMNSIEDFGTKTNRKIDHARFRGNIYIKNIDPWTEFKWINQEILINGCSFKVLKEIPRCTATNLVPNSEIADINLPKMLRKIYGHSNMGIYLKPLSDGEINVGDIIK
;
A
#
# COMPACT_ATOMS: atom_id res chain seq x y z
N THR A 1 -0.36 2.30 12.47
CA THR A 1 -0.07 2.72 11.08
C THR A 1 1.18 2.01 10.64
N GLU A 2 1.03 0.83 10.07
CA GLU A 2 2.15 0.17 9.42
C GLU A 2 2.40 0.84 8.08
N ILE A 3 3.55 1.42 7.99
CA ILE A 3 3.96 2.35 6.98
C ILE A 3 4.72 1.60 5.90
N TYR A 4 4.24 1.76 4.73
CA TYR A 4 4.77 1.66 3.38
C TYR A 4 6.19 1.13 3.22
N THR A 5 6.26 -0.02 2.66
CA THR A 5 7.41 -0.50 1.91
C THR A 5 7.43 0.19 0.54
N LEU A 6 8.26 1.19 0.38
CA LEU A 6 8.86 1.43 -0.92
C LEU A 6 9.83 0.28 -1.14
N SER A 7 9.45 -0.66 -1.99
CA SER A 7 10.35 -1.72 -2.43
C SER A 7 11.40 -1.09 -3.34
N LEU A 8 12.49 -0.69 -2.74
CA LEU A 8 13.77 -0.60 -3.43
C LEU A 8 14.37 -1.99 -3.26
N HIS A 9 14.35 -2.84 -4.30
CA HIS A 9 14.98 -4.15 -4.34
C HIS A 9 15.61 -4.59 -3.01
N ASP A 10 15.07 -5.37 -2.17
CA ASP A 10 15.62 -5.87 -0.92
C ASP A 10 15.89 -4.85 0.23
N ALA A 11 15.69 -3.55 0.02
CA ALA A 11 15.86 -2.54 1.06
C ALA A 11 14.51 -2.07 1.62
N LEU A 12 14.31 -2.20 2.94
CA LEU A 12 13.08 -1.84 3.63
C LEU A 12 13.31 -0.59 4.50
N PRO A 13 12.66 0.54 4.21
CA PRO A 13 12.64 1.66 5.13
C PRO A 13 11.64 1.40 6.27
N ILE A 14 12.08 1.50 7.51
CA ILE A 14 11.24 1.42 8.71
C ILE A 14 11.25 2.76 9.41
N PHE A 15 10.06 3.32 9.61
CA PHE A 15 9.85 4.56 10.35
C PHE A 15 9.45 4.23 11.78
N LYS A 16 10.14 4.79 12.77
CA LYS A 16 9.78 4.70 14.17
C LYS A 16 10.00 6.06 14.84
N LYS A 17 8.90 6.73 15.20
CA LYS A 17 8.94 8.13 15.65
C LYS A 17 9.67 9.00 14.61
N ASN A 18 10.67 9.76 15.04
CA ASN A 18 11.47 10.63 14.16
C ASN A 18 12.71 9.94 13.59
N GLU A 19 12.71 8.63 13.45
CA GLU A 19 13.83 7.85 12.93
C GLU A 19 13.44 7.07 11.69
N LEU A 20 14.30 7.07 10.70
CA LEU A 20 14.22 6.23 9.51
C LEU A 20 15.33 5.19 9.55
N SER A 21 14.97 3.92 9.47
CA SER A 21 15.92 2.81 9.37
C SER A 21 15.82 2.18 7.98
N LEU A 22 16.95 2.03 7.32
CA LEU A 22 17.07 1.29 6.06
C LEU A 22 17.60 -0.11 6.37
N LEU A 23 16.86 -1.13 5.99
CA LEU A 23 17.24 -2.53 6.16
C LEU A 23 17.40 -3.19 4.79
N LEU A 24 18.38 -4.08 4.68
CA LEU A 24 18.60 -4.97 3.55
C LEU A 24 18.69 -6.39 4.10
N ASP A 25 17.93 -7.33 3.59
CA ASP A 25 17.87 -8.71 4.10
C ASP A 25 17.67 -8.78 5.62
N ASN A 26 16.80 -7.93 6.16
CA ASN A 26 16.55 -7.75 7.60
C ASN A 26 17.76 -7.27 8.42
N LYS A 27 18.87 -6.86 7.78
CA LYS A 27 20.01 -6.26 8.45
C LYS A 27 19.93 -4.75 8.36
N LEU A 28 20.17 -4.08 9.49
CA LEU A 28 20.21 -2.61 9.54
C LEU A 28 21.43 -2.10 8.75
N ILE A 29 21.17 -1.33 7.72
CA ILE A 29 22.19 -0.69 6.89
C ILE A 29 22.47 0.73 7.39
N LYS A 30 21.41 1.51 7.59
CA LYS A 30 21.51 2.90 7.97
C LYS A 30 20.33 3.29 8.86
N LYS A 31 20.62 4.11 9.86
CA LYS A 31 19.61 4.74 10.71
C LYS A 31 19.87 6.25 10.71
N ILE A 32 18.84 7.04 10.45
CA ILE A 32 18.92 8.49 10.45
C ILE A 32 17.80 9.11 11.29
N SER A 33 18.09 10.25 11.92
CA SER A 33 17.05 11.08 12.52
C SER A 33 16.40 11.95 11.44
N LEU A 34 15.07 12.04 11.47
CA LEU A 34 14.29 12.89 10.56
C LEU A 34 14.32 14.38 10.96
N ASP A 35 14.85 14.70 12.14
CA ASP A 35 14.96 16.06 12.62
C ASP A 35 16.13 16.82 11.97
N ASN A 36 17.05 16.12 11.33
CA ASN A 36 18.22 16.71 10.68
C ASN A 36 18.20 16.45 9.16
N ARG A 37 18.07 17.54 8.37
CA ARG A 37 18.04 17.47 6.90
C ARG A 37 19.34 16.94 6.27
N ASP A 38 20.49 17.17 6.89
CA ASP A 38 21.79 16.71 6.38
C ASP A 38 21.83 15.17 6.33
N ASN A 39 21.08 14.50 7.20
CA ASN A 39 20.94 13.06 7.18
C ASN A 39 20.25 12.53 5.91
N PHE A 40 19.42 13.34 5.25
CA PHE A 40 18.72 12.94 4.02
C PHE A 40 19.67 12.87 2.82
N GLU A 41 20.64 13.76 2.75
CA GLU A 41 21.67 13.72 1.71
C GLU A 41 22.54 12.46 1.84
N LEU A 42 22.91 12.11 3.08
CA LEU A 42 23.63 10.88 3.37
C LEU A 42 22.85 9.63 2.97
N LEU A 43 21.55 9.60 3.24
CA LEU A 43 20.67 8.50 2.84
C LEU A 43 20.52 8.44 1.31
N SER A 44 20.33 9.58 0.66
CA SER A 44 20.22 9.68 -0.79
C SER A 44 21.46 9.14 -1.47
N LYS A 45 22.63 9.50 -0.98
CA LYS A 45 23.91 9.02 -1.50
C LYS A 45 24.05 7.51 -1.33
N GLU A 46 23.73 6.98 -0.16
CA GLU A 46 23.77 5.54 0.10
C GLU A 46 22.84 4.76 -0.85
N LEU A 47 21.61 5.28 -1.09
CA LEU A 47 20.67 4.67 -2.02
C LEU A 47 21.17 4.72 -3.47
N MET A 48 21.75 5.85 -3.89
CA MET A 48 22.29 5.98 -5.24
C MET A 48 23.46 5.03 -5.49
N ASP A 49 24.37 4.91 -4.53
CA ASP A 49 25.56 4.05 -4.64
C ASP A 49 25.17 2.57 -4.73
N ARG A 50 24.11 2.15 -4.01
CA ARG A 50 23.63 0.76 -4.01
C ARG A 50 22.84 0.40 -5.25
N GLU A 51 21.87 1.23 -5.62
CA GLU A 51 20.91 0.95 -6.70
C GLU A 51 21.45 1.35 -8.08
N LYS A 52 22.67 1.89 -8.17
CA LYS A 52 23.25 2.43 -9.41
C LYS A 52 22.30 3.41 -10.13
N ILE A 53 21.50 4.14 -9.36
CA ILE A 53 20.59 5.16 -9.87
C ILE A 53 21.41 6.38 -10.26
N SER A 54 21.90 6.41 -11.50
CA SER A 54 22.77 7.50 -11.99
C SER A 54 22.02 8.72 -12.50
N LYS A 55 20.71 8.60 -12.74
CA LYS A 55 19.95 9.62 -13.48
C LYS A 55 19.24 10.64 -12.58
N TYR A 56 18.83 10.26 -11.38
CA TYR A 56 18.08 11.11 -10.46
C TYR A 56 18.57 10.96 -9.04
N THR A 57 18.76 12.05 -8.32
CA THR A 57 19.07 12.04 -6.89
C THR A 57 17.77 11.82 -6.11
N PRO A 58 17.62 10.70 -5.39
CA PRO A 58 16.47 10.52 -4.51
C PRO A 58 16.52 11.54 -3.37
N TYR A 59 15.39 12.08 -2.98
CA TYR A 59 15.28 12.97 -1.84
C TYR A 59 14.00 12.68 -1.06
N LEU A 60 14.05 12.95 0.24
CA LEU A 60 12.90 12.75 1.10
C LEU A 60 12.01 14.00 1.06
N ILE A 61 10.71 13.78 0.84
CA ILE A 61 9.71 14.84 0.89
C ILE A 61 8.83 14.61 2.13
N GLN A 62 8.62 15.67 2.88
CA GLN A 62 7.61 15.71 3.91
C GLN A 62 6.68 16.89 3.63
N ASN A 63 5.38 16.63 3.59
CA ASN A 63 4.38 17.68 3.49
C ASN A 63 3.21 17.34 4.41
N ILE A 64 3.02 18.17 5.43
CA ILE A 64 1.98 17.95 6.45
C ILE A 64 0.56 18.12 5.90
N ASN A 65 0.39 18.87 4.80
CA ASN A 65 -0.90 19.06 4.14
C ASN A 65 -1.22 17.98 3.12
N PHE A 66 -0.22 17.17 2.71
CA PHE A 66 -0.34 16.14 1.69
C PHE A 66 0.39 14.87 2.14
N PRO A 67 -0.20 14.10 3.07
CA PRO A 67 0.45 12.93 3.67
C PRO A 67 0.67 11.77 2.68
N PHE A 68 -0.07 11.74 1.56
CA PHE A 68 0.01 10.70 0.53
C PHE A 68 0.17 11.32 -0.85
N PHE A 69 1.33 11.18 -1.46
CA PHE A 69 1.64 11.80 -2.74
C PHE A 69 1.12 11.04 -3.96
N ASP A 70 0.79 9.78 -3.80
CA ASP A 70 0.37 8.87 -4.87
C ASP A 70 -1.16 8.84 -5.09
N THR A 71 -1.93 9.33 -4.15
CA THR A 71 -3.40 9.24 -4.16
C THR A 71 -4.08 10.60 -4.29
N THR A 72 -3.52 11.50 -5.11
CA THR A 72 -4.17 12.78 -5.39
C THR A 72 -5.49 12.59 -6.15
N PRO A 73 -6.49 13.43 -5.89
CA PRO A 73 -6.51 14.57 -4.97
C PRO A 73 -7.01 14.24 -3.55
N HIS A 74 -7.24 12.98 -3.19
CA HIS A 74 -8.10 12.63 -2.06
C HIS A 74 -7.37 12.15 -0.80
N HIS A 75 -6.05 12.02 -0.80
CA HIS A 75 -5.29 11.51 0.36
C HIS A 75 -5.93 10.26 0.96
N SER A 76 -6.22 9.28 0.11
CA SER A 76 -7.07 8.16 0.46
C SER A 76 -6.29 6.98 1.00
N ILE A 77 -6.95 6.21 1.85
CA ILE A 77 -6.48 4.94 2.40
C ILE A 77 -7.09 3.82 1.56
N SER A 78 -6.31 2.80 1.22
CA SER A 78 -6.81 1.63 0.49
C SER A 78 -7.34 0.57 1.45
N LEU A 79 -8.56 0.09 1.20
CA LEU A 79 -9.17 -1.04 1.89
C LEU A 79 -9.39 -2.18 0.91
N ILE A 80 -8.98 -3.38 1.30
CA ILE A 80 -9.05 -4.58 0.45
C ILE A 80 -9.76 -5.71 1.19
N ASN A 81 -10.71 -6.32 0.53
CA ASN A 81 -11.40 -7.49 1.03
C ASN A 81 -10.61 -8.76 0.69
N MET A 82 -10.16 -9.49 1.72
CA MET A 82 -9.41 -10.74 1.57
C MET A 82 -10.23 -11.82 0.85
N ASN A 83 -11.55 -11.86 1.08
CA ASN A 83 -12.43 -12.83 0.42
C ASN A 83 -12.56 -12.54 -1.09
N SER A 84 -12.43 -11.28 -1.53
CA SER A 84 -12.35 -10.92 -2.96
C SER A 84 -11.05 -11.44 -3.59
N ILE A 85 -9.93 -11.40 -2.85
CA ILE A 85 -8.65 -11.99 -3.29
C ILE A 85 -8.78 -13.51 -3.38
N GLU A 86 -9.41 -14.15 -2.41
CA GLU A 86 -9.60 -15.60 -2.38
C GLU A 86 -10.52 -16.07 -3.52
N ASP A 87 -11.63 -15.35 -3.79
CA ASP A 87 -12.50 -15.63 -4.94
C ASP A 87 -11.74 -15.52 -6.26
N PHE A 88 -10.94 -14.49 -6.44
CA PHE A 88 -10.09 -14.34 -7.61
C PHE A 88 -9.05 -15.47 -7.71
N GLY A 89 -8.43 -15.85 -6.60
CA GLY A 89 -7.50 -16.97 -6.53
C GLY A 89 -8.16 -18.29 -6.96
N THR A 90 -9.35 -18.56 -6.45
CA THR A 90 -10.15 -19.75 -6.80
C THR A 90 -10.47 -19.77 -8.29
N LYS A 91 -10.99 -18.68 -8.86
CA LYS A 91 -11.35 -18.58 -10.28
C LYS A 91 -10.15 -18.64 -11.23
N THR A 92 -8.95 -18.32 -10.75
CA THR A 92 -7.71 -18.43 -11.52
C THR A 92 -6.94 -19.71 -11.26
N ASN A 93 -7.38 -20.54 -10.32
CA ASN A 93 -6.67 -21.70 -9.78
C ASN A 93 -5.25 -21.35 -9.34
N ARG A 94 -5.11 -20.21 -8.62
CA ARG A 94 -3.84 -19.69 -8.13
C ARG A 94 -3.96 -19.21 -6.69
N LYS A 95 -2.92 -19.40 -5.90
CA LYS A 95 -2.78 -18.69 -4.62
C LYS A 95 -2.30 -17.27 -4.91
N ILE A 96 -3.13 -16.29 -4.61
CA ILE A 96 -2.81 -14.87 -4.80
C ILE A 96 -2.37 -14.28 -3.45
N ASP A 97 -1.14 -13.79 -3.41
CA ASP A 97 -0.63 -13.10 -2.24
C ASP A 97 -1.27 -11.70 -2.15
N HIS A 98 -1.87 -11.38 -1.00
CA HIS A 98 -2.51 -10.10 -0.75
C HIS A 98 -1.52 -8.92 -0.78
N ALA A 99 -0.25 -9.15 -0.46
CA ALA A 99 0.79 -8.11 -0.48
C ALA A 99 0.98 -7.47 -1.87
N ARG A 100 0.59 -8.16 -2.96
CA ARG A 100 0.59 -7.59 -4.33
C ARG A 100 -0.26 -6.32 -4.45
N PHE A 101 -1.31 -6.22 -3.64
CA PHE A 101 -2.25 -5.12 -3.71
C PHE A 101 -1.84 -3.92 -2.86
N ARG A 102 -0.85 -4.07 -1.98
CA ARG A 102 -0.31 -3.00 -1.14
C ARG A 102 -1.40 -2.22 -0.40
N GLY A 103 -2.39 -2.95 0.16
CA GLY A 103 -3.50 -2.37 0.90
C GLY A 103 -3.04 -1.80 2.26
N ASN A 104 -3.67 -0.70 2.69
CA ASN A 104 -3.47 -0.16 4.03
C ASN A 104 -4.30 -0.93 5.07
N ILE A 105 -5.55 -1.26 4.71
CA ILE A 105 -6.48 -2.00 5.54
C ILE A 105 -6.90 -3.24 4.78
N TYR A 106 -6.83 -4.39 5.45
CA TYR A 106 -7.37 -5.64 4.94
C TYR A 106 -8.51 -6.10 5.83
N ILE A 107 -9.62 -6.46 5.19
CA ILE A 107 -10.82 -6.96 5.87
C ILE A 107 -11.14 -8.38 5.42
N LYS A 108 -11.84 -9.13 6.28
CA LYS A 108 -12.30 -10.48 6.01
C LYS A 108 -13.65 -10.74 6.67
N ASN A 109 -14.19 -11.93 6.45
CA ASN A 109 -15.50 -12.35 6.97
C ASN A 109 -16.67 -11.57 6.39
N ILE A 110 -16.56 -11.12 5.15
CA ILE A 110 -17.63 -10.57 4.33
C ILE A 110 -17.59 -11.21 2.95
N ASP A 111 -18.72 -11.27 2.26
CA ASP A 111 -18.77 -11.83 0.91
C ASP A 111 -17.81 -11.13 -0.05
N PRO A 112 -17.24 -11.86 -1.01
CA PRO A 112 -16.40 -11.27 -2.04
C PRO A 112 -17.10 -10.11 -2.76
N TRP A 113 -16.35 -9.05 -3.04
CA TRP A 113 -16.78 -7.87 -3.80
C TRP A 113 -17.86 -7.03 -3.13
N THR A 114 -18.25 -7.32 -1.89
CA THR A 114 -19.25 -6.55 -1.14
C THR A 114 -18.77 -5.12 -0.89
N GLU A 115 -17.46 -4.91 -0.74
CA GLU A 115 -16.87 -3.59 -0.56
C GLU A 115 -17.22 -2.61 -1.70
N PHE A 116 -17.49 -3.08 -2.91
CA PHE A 116 -17.89 -2.22 -4.03
C PHE A 116 -19.30 -1.64 -3.87
N LYS A 117 -20.15 -2.29 -3.09
CA LYS A 117 -21.51 -1.77 -2.79
C LYS A 117 -21.48 -0.57 -1.86
N TRP A 118 -20.34 -0.33 -1.18
CA TRP A 118 -20.19 0.80 -0.25
C TRP A 118 -19.77 2.10 -0.93
N ILE A 119 -19.53 2.10 -2.24
CA ILE A 119 -19.15 3.32 -2.98
C ILE A 119 -20.16 4.44 -2.72
N ASN A 120 -19.65 5.63 -2.41
CA ASN A 120 -20.41 6.82 -2.01
C ASN A 120 -21.11 6.74 -0.64
N GLN A 121 -20.92 5.66 0.12
CA GLN A 121 -21.42 5.54 1.50
C GLN A 121 -20.36 5.95 2.52
N GLU A 122 -20.78 6.08 3.76
CA GLU A 122 -19.91 6.21 4.92
C GLU A 122 -19.88 4.88 5.67
N ILE A 123 -18.70 4.50 6.13
CA ILE A 123 -18.48 3.33 6.96
C ILE A 123 -17.76 3.73 8.25
N LEU A 124 -18.00 2.97 9.29
CA LEU A 124 -17.33 3.12 10.58
C LEU A 124 -16.41 1.94 10.85
N ILE A 125 -15.19 2.21 11.24
CA ILE A 125 -14.22 1.22 11.73
C ILE A 125 -13.75 1.69 13.09
N ASN A 126 -14.08 0.95 14.15
CA ASN A 126 -13.76 1.31 15.54
C ASN A 126 -14.12 2.77 15.89
N GLY A 127 -15.28 3.25 15.44
CA GLY A 127 -15.72 4.64 15.67
C GLY A 127 -15.07 5.69 14.76
N CYS A 128 -14.05 5.35 13.98
CA CYS A 128 -13.50 6.23 12.96
C CYS A 128 -14.40 6.21 11.71
N SER A 129 -14.81 7.37 11.25
CA SER A 129 -15.67 7.52 10.07
C SER A 129 -14.87 7.68 8.80
N PHE A 130 -15.29 7.00 7.74
CA PHE A 130 -14.66 7.05 6.42
C PHE A 130 -15.71 7.20 5.33
N LYS A 131 -15.42 8.07 4.36
CA LYS A 131 -16.17 8.12 3.09
C LYS A 131 -15.55 7.15 2.11
N VAL A 132 -16.35 6.26 1.55
CA VAL A 132 -15.92 5.38 0.47
C VAL A 132 -15.99 6.13 -0.85
N LEU A 133 -14.84 6.26 -1.54
CA LEU A 133 -14.72 7.12 -2.70
C LEU A 133 -14.98 6.38 -4.01
N LYS A 134 -14.19 5.37 -4.29
CA LYS A 134 -14.24 4.60 -5.55
C LYS A 134 -13.47 3.28 -5.43
N GLU A 135 -13.66 2.41 -6.40
CA GLU A 135 -12.86 1.21 -6.58
C GLU A 135 -11.40 1.53 -6.95
N ILE A 136 -10.49 0.61 -6.64
CA ILE A 136 -9.06 0.77 -6.94
C ILE A 136 -8.73 0.02 -8.24
N PRO A 137 -8.49 0.71 -9.36
CA PRO A 137 -7.98 0.07 -10.57
C PRO A 137 -6.56 -0.42 -10.35
N ARG A 138 -6.28 -1.65 -10.76
CA ARG A 138 -4.96 -2.26 -10.59
C ARG A 138 -4.10 -2.08 -11.83
N CYS A 139 -2.86 -1.69 -11.60
CA CYS A 139 -1.84 -1.55 -12.64
C CYS A 139 -0.93 -2.78 -12.70
N THR A 140 0.01 -2.78 -13.64
CA THR A 140 0.96 -3.88 -13.86
C THR A 140 1.90 -4.13 -12.68
N ALA A 141 2.04 -3.21 -11.75
CA ALA A 141 2.82 -3.44 -10.51
C ALA A 141 2.31 -4.64 -9.70
N THR A 142 1.00 -4.94 -9.76
CA THR A 142 0.42 -6.12 -9.11
C THR A 142 0.80 -7.45 -9.77
N ASN A 143 1.46 -7.42 -10.92
CA ASN A 143 1.97 -8.62 -11.59
C ASN A 143 3.20 -9.19 -10.89
N LEU A 144 3.93 -8.34 -10.15
CA LEU A 144 5.15 -8.74 -9.48
C LEU A 144 4.86 -9.63 -8.26
N VAL A 145 5.67 -10.64 -8.07
CA VAL A 145 5.72 -11.38 -6.82
C VAL A 145 6.18 -10.42 -5.72
N PRO A 146 5.52 -10.37 -4.55
CA PRO A 146 5.96 -9.51 -3.45
C PRO A 146 7.45 -9.71 -3.12
N ASN A 147 8.14 -8.62 -2.90
CA ASN A 147 9.60 -8.57 -2.64
C ASN A 147 10.46 -9.18 -3.78
N SER A 148 10.00 -9.10 -5.03
CA SER A 148 10.68 -9.65 -6.19
C SER A 148 10.43 -8.79 -7.43
N GLU A 149 11.32 -8.86 -8.41
CA GLU A 149 11.15 -8.28 -9.75
C GLU A 149 10.41 -9.22 -10.73
N ILE A 150 10.09 -10.42 -10.29
CA ILE A 150 9.50 -11.45 -11.14
C ILE A 150 8.01 -11.16 -11.34
N ALA A 151 7.59 -10.95 -12.58
CA ALA A 151 6.20 -10.91 -12.98
C ALA A 151 5.74 -12.33 -13.33
N ASP A 152 4.93 -12.94 -12.48
CA ASP A 152 4.43 -14.31 -12.66
C ASP A 152 2.98 -14.41 -13.13
N ILE A 153 2.27 -13.27 -13.15
CA ILE A 153 0.85 -13.18 -13.48
C ILE A 153 0.56 -11.85 -14.19
N ASN A 154 -0.42 -11.81 -15.06
CA ASN A 154 -1.00 -10.55 -15.54
C ASN A 154 -2.34 -10.30 -14.84
N LEU A 155 -2.26 -9.83 -13.61
CA LEU A 155 -3.39 -9.69 -12.70
C LEU A 155 -4.48 -8.75 -13.23
N PRO A 156 -4.20 -7.52 -13.71
CA PRO A 156 -5.23 -6.63 -14.25
C PRO A 156 -5.96 -7.21 -15.46
N LYS A 157 -5.25 -7.92 -16.33
CA LYS A 157 -5.84 -8.59 -17.49
C LYS A 157 -6.75 -9.75 -17.09
N MET A 158 -6.34 -10.53 -16.08
CA MET A 158 -7.15 -11.64 -15.57
C MET A 158 -8.39 -11.16 -14.84
N LEU A 159 -8.30 -10.11 -14.00
CA LEU A 159 -9.46 -9.47 -13.39
C LEU A 159 -10.48 -9.03 -14.47
N ARG A 160 -10.00 -8.34 -15.51
CA ARG A 160 -10.87 -7.87 -16.59
C ARG A 160 -11.54 -9.02 -17.33
N LYS A 161 -10.81 -10.12 -17.56
CA LYS A 161 -11.36 -11.31 -18.24
C LYS A 161 -12.46 -11.98 -17.40
N ILE A 162 -12.31 -12.03 -16.07
CA ILE A 162 -13.20 -12.78 -15.19
C ILE A 162 -14.38 -11.92 -14.70
N TYR A 163 -14.14 -10.65 -14.37
CA TYR A 163 -15.15 -9.77 -13.74
C TYR A 163 -15.56 -8.58 -14.60
N GLY A 164 -14.96 -8.37 -15.76
CA GLY A 164 -15.23 -7.22 -16.62
C GLY A 164 -14.50 -5.93 -16.24
N HIS A 165 -13.79 -5.91 -15.12
CA HIS A 165 -13.01 -4.77 -14.61
C HIS A 165 -11.64 -5.19 -14.10
N SER A 166 -10.73 -4.23 -13.92
CA SER A 166 -9.39 -4.48 -13.37
C SER A 166 -9.25 -4.00 -11.91
N ASN A 167 -10.37 -3.86 -11.19
CA ASN A 167 -10.41 -3.26 -9.85
C ASN A 167 -10.31 -4.33 -8.75
N MET A 168 -9.70 -3.96 -7.62
CA MET A 168 -9.61 -4.77 -6.40
C MET A 168 -9.47 -3.84 -5.20
N GLY A 169 -10.47 -3.87 -4.29
CA GLY A 169 -10.56 -2.98 -3.14
C GLY A 169 -11.08 -1.58 -3.47
N ILE A 170 -11.15 -0.74 -2.45
CA ILE A 170 -11.76 0.61 -2.49
C ILE A 170 -10.85 1.63 -1.81
N TYR A 171 -10.99 2.89 -2.22
CA TYR A 171 -10.36 4.02 -1.56
C TYR A 171 -11.30 4.63 -0.51
N LEU A 172 -10.73 4.90 0.66
CA LEU A 172 -11.41 5.54 1.79
C LEU A 172 -10.80 6.92 2.05
N LYS A 173 -11.65 7.91 2.29
CA LYS A 173 -11.23 9.22 2.81
C LYS A 173 -11.58 9.26 4.30
N PRO A 174 -10.60 9.45 5.21
CA PRO A 174 -10.89 9.66 6.63
C PRO A 174 -11.74 10.92 6.82
N LEU A 175 -12.75 10.83 7.66
CA LEU A 175 -13.62 11.95 8.06
C LEU A 175 -13.41 12.34 9.52
N SER A 176 -12.80 11.46 10.32
CA SER A 176 -12.46 11.70 11.72
C SER A 176 -11.07 11.17 12.04
N ASP A 177 -10.47 11.72 13.08
CA ASP A 177 -9.27 11.16 13.69
C ASP A 177 -9.60 9.93 14.53
N GLY A 178 -8.62 9.06 14.75
CA GLY A 178 -8.76 7.88 15.60
C GLY A 178 -7.72 6.80 15.30
N GLU A 179 -7.85 5.68 16.00
CA GLU A 179 -7.01 4.50 15.84
C GLU A 179 -7.81 3.31 15.31
N ILE A 180 -7.19 2.55 14.42
CA ILE A 180 -7.70 1.28 13.92
C ILE A 180 -6.70 0.20 14.25
N ASN A 181 -7.19 -0.89 14.83
CA ASN A 181 -6.40 -2.01 15.26
C ASN A 181 -6.85 -3.30 14.56
N VAL A 182 -5.97 -4.29 14.53
CA VAL A 182 -6.31 -5.62 14.04
C VAL A 182 -7.39 -6.22 14.95
N GLY A 183 -8.49 -6.67 14.35
CA GLY A 183 -9.67 -7.19 15.06
C GLY A 183 -10.83 -6.22 15.18
N ASP A 184 -10.66 -4.96 14.79
CA ASP A 184 -11.75 -3.98 14.76
C ASP A 184 -12.83 -4.36 13.74
N ILE A 185 -14.06 -3.94 14.03
CA ILE A 185 -15.25 -4.31 13.26
C ILE A 185 -15.70 -3.11 12.41
N ILE A 186 -16.06 -3.41 11.16
CA ILE A 186 -16.71 -2.46 10.25
C ILE A 186 -18.23 -2.49 10.49
N LYS A 187 -18.84 -1.31 10.53
CA LYS A 187 -20.29 -1.09 10.61
C LYS A 187 -20.74 -0.19 9.48
#